data_c11aec89a8735b17ff7808b11c49465e
#
_entry.id   c11aec89a8735b17ff7808b11c49465e
#
_cell.length_a   1.000
_cell.length_b   1.000
_cell.length_c   1.000
_cell.angle_alpha   90.00
_cell.angle_beta   90.00
_cell.angle_gamma   90.00
#
_symmetry.space_group_name_H-M   'P 1'
#
loop_
_entity.id
_entity.type
_entity.pdbx_description
1 polymer ?
#
loop_
_entity_poly.entity_id
_entity_poly.type
_entity_poly.pdbx_seq_one_letter_code
_entity_poly.pdbx_strand_id
1 'polypeptide(L)'
;MIKNIYKLIACGTLLLMIAALSSCKDYLDRSPEAEVSSTDAFISFNNFQGFVEELYSSVPDYTIYTWACDWILGDEILNKVGGIWVNDEMDKGNSWVWDSWISWLSAADIKTDGDTGKGLWSNAWYAIRKANLGLENMENLTDATPEQRDIIKGQLLFFRAFYHFELMTYWGGMPYIDKAFSSADKLDYPRLNCHETADRIAQDLREAADLLPADWDKTATGKLTLGKNQLRVSKITALGYLGKNYLYAGSPLLNYESTGNKNFDTEYCRKAAEVFGSN
;
A
#
# COMPACT_ATOMS: atom_id res chain seq x y z
N MET A 1 -14.34 76.46 3.65
CA MET A 1 -15.41 75.38 3.61
C MET A 1 -14.91 74.10 2.92
N ILE A 2 -14.29 74.17 1.75
CA ILE A 2 -13.83 73.01 1.01
C ILE A 2 -12.79 72.09 1.80
N LYS A 3 -11.81 72.75 2.47
CA LYS A 3 -10.79 71.97 3.28
C LYS A 3 -11.35 71.09 4.38
N ASN A 4 -12.50 71.49 4.96
CA ASN A 4 -13.12 70.73 6.05
C ASN A 4 -13.91 69.52 5.51
N ILE A 5 -14.41 69.63 4.26
CA ILE A 5 -15.09 68.49 3.59
C ILE A 5 -14.11 67.37 3.26
N TYR A 6 -12.92 67.67 2.80
CA TYR A 6 -11.88 66.67 2.52
C TYR A 6 -11.39 65.97 3.78
N LYS A 7 -11.31 66.68 4.92
CA LYS A 7 -10.98 66.06 6.21
C LYS A 7 -12.06 65.07 6.69
N LEU A 8 -13.33 65.45 6.51
CA LEU A 8 -14.45 64.57 6.85
C LEU A 8 -14.52 63.30 6.00
N ILE A 9 -14.27 63.44 4.68
CA ILE A 9 -14.20 62.30 3.75
C ILE A 9 -13.02 61.42 4.09
N ALA A 10 -11.83 61.97 4.34
CA ALA A 10 -10.65 61.18 4.74
C ALA A 10 -10.83 60.44 6.08
N CYS A 11 -11.47 61.04 7.08
CA CYS A 11 -11.80 60.35 8.31
C CYS A 11 -12.84 59.25 8.12
N GLY A 12 -13.84 59.46 7.28
CA GLY A 12 -14.87 58.48 6.97
C GLY A 12 -14.31 57.25 6.24
N THR A 13 -13.40 57.48 5.26
CA THR A 13 -12.74 56.38 4.54
C THR A 13 -11.76 55.60 5.43
N LEU A 14 -11.08 56.27 6.37
CA LEU A 14 -10.19 55.63 7.32
C LEU A 14 -10.98 54.74 8.33
N LEU A 15 -12.15 55.25 8.79
CA LEU A 15 -13.02 54.46 9.67
C LEU A 15 -13.61 53.21 8.97
N LEU A 16 -13.98 53.33 7.69
CA LEU A 16 -14.45 52.19 6.89
C LEU A 16 -13.34 51.15 6.66
N MET A 17 -12.10 51.55 6.43
CA MET A 17 -10.95 50.64 6.30
C MET A 17 -10.66 49.90 7.60
N ILE A 18 -10.77 50.56 8.75
CA ILE A 18 -10.56 49.92 10.07
C ILE A 18 -11.67 48.94 10.39
N ALA A 19 -12.92 49.21 10.03
CA ALA A 19 -14.05 48.31 10.18
C ALA A 19 -13.95 47.04 9.28
N ALA A 20 -13.31 47.17 8.11
CA ALA A 20 -13.08 46.04 7.21
C ALA A 20 -11.97 45.08 7.69
N LEU A 21 -11.10 45.52 8.59
CA LEU A 21 -10.01 44.69 9.14
C LEU A 21 -10.43 43.81 10.33
N SER A 22 -11.62 44.02 10.88
CA SER A 22 -12.14 43.23 12.01
C SER A 22 -13.02 42.03 11.59
N SER A 23 -13.23 41.81 10.32
CA SER A 23 -14.07 40.75 9.79
C SER A 23 -13.17 39.57 9.36
N CYS A 24 -12.97 38.58 10.17
CA CYS A 24 -12.62 37.20 9.80
C CYS A 24 -11.86 36.43 10.90
N LYS A 25 -11.99 36.77 12.19
CA LYS A 25 -11.45 35.87 13.24
C LYS A 25 -12.24 34.58 13.34
N ASP A 26 -13.55 34.65 13.27
CA ASP A 26 -14.41 33.46 13.43
C ASP A 26 -14.42 32.51 12.23
N TYR A 27 -13.92 32.95 11.06
CA TYR A 27 -13.80 32.09 9.89
C TYR A 27 -12.56 31.18 9.94
N LEU A 28 -11.52 31.61 10.64
CA LEU A 28 -10.29 30.82 10.83
C LEU A 28 -10.33 29.95 12.10
N ASP A 29 -11.20 30.26 13.04
CA ASP A 29 -11.41 29.50 14.29
C ASP A 29 -12.55 28.45 14.16
N ARG A 30 -13.03 28.14 12.97
CA ARG A 30 -13.82 26.91 12.79
C ARG A 30 -12.88 25.75 12.99
N SER A 31 -12.98 25.09 14.12
CA SER A 31 -12.57 23.69 14.21
C SER A 31 -13.22 22.97 13.02
N PRO A 32 -12.46 22.24 12.21
CA PRO A 32 -13.04 21.48 11.11
C PRO A 32 -14.03 20.49 11.70
N GLU A 33 -15.31 20.77 11.58
CA GLU A 33 -16.39 19.86 12.00
C GLU A 33 -16.42 18.54 11.21
N ALA A 34 -15.42 18.31 10.35
CA ALA A 34 -15.26 17.13 9.50
C ALA A 34 -13.84 16.56 9.45
N GLU A 35 -12.88 17.05 10.23
CA GLU A 35 -11.63 16.30 10.42
C GLU A 35 -11.88 15.23 11.48
N VAL A 36 -12.06 13.99 11.01
CA VAL A 36 -11.82 12.80 11.83
C VAL A 36 -10.43 13.00 12.42
N SER A 37 -10.32 13.23 13.73
CA SER A 37 -9.01 13.36 14.35
C SER A 37 -8.21 12.08 14.04
N SER A 38 -6.91 12.18 13.97
CA SER A 38 -6.06 10.99 13.69
C SER A 38 -6.32 9.86 14.69
N THR A 39 -6.79 10.17 15.89
CA THR A 39 -7.22 9.22 16.92
C THR A 39 -8.59 8.61 16.59
N ASP A 40 -9.55 9.38 16.11
CA ASP A 40 -10.92 8.90 15.85
C ASP A 40 -10.97 7.88 14.71
N ALA A 41 -9.98 7.92 13.79
CA ALA A 41 -9.85 6.96 12.70
C ALA A 41 -9.69 5.51 13.19
N PHE A 42 -9.21 5.29 14.41
CA PHE A 42 -8.85 3.97 14.94
C PHE A 42 -9.76 3.46 16.06
N ILE A 43 -10.74 4.25 16.52
CA ILE A 43 -11.57 3.91 17.69
C ILE A 43 -12.62 2.86 17.35
N SER A 44 -13.31 2.99 16.20
CA SER A 44 -14.40 2.11 15.79
C SER A 44 -14.01 1.24 14.61
N PHE A 45 -14.65 0.06 14.52
CA PHE A 45 -14.45 -0.82 13.37
C PHE A 45 -14.71 -0.13 12.03
N ASN A 46 -15.79 0.63 11.90
CA ASN A 46 -16.16 1.26 10.64
C ASN A 46 -15.11 2.29 10.17
N ASN A 47 -14.61 3.11 11.08
CA ASN A 47 -13.59 4.09 10.76
C ASN A 47 -12.26 3.40 10.40
N PHE A 48 -11.87 2.41 11.20
CA PHE A 48 -10.62 1.68 10.95
C PHE A 48 -10.70 0.86 9.66
N GLN A 49 -11.85 0.24 9.37
CA GLN A 49 -12.06 -0.45 8.10
C GLN A 49 -11.93 0.52 6.91
N GLY A 50 -12.48 1.73 7.01
CA GLY A 50 -12.28 2.78 6.01
C GLY A 50 -10.80 3.13 5.80
N PHE A 51 -10.02 3.20 6.88
CA PHE A 51 -8.57 3.37 6.81
C PHE A 51 -7.88 2.20 6.10
N VAL A 52 -8.30 0.97 6.38
CA VAL A 52 -7.74 -0.24 5.73
C VAL A 52 -8.12 -0.31 4.24
N GLU A 53 -9.31 0.15 3.86
CA GLU A 53 -9.79 0.09 2.47
C GLU A 53 -8.94 0.88 1.49
N GLU A 54 -8.21 1.89 1.95
CA GLU A 54 -7.24 2.59 1.11
C GLU A 54 -6.07 1.68 0.65
N LEU A 55 -5.73 0.64 1.42
CA LEU A 55 -4.72 -0.33 1.02
C LEU A 55 -5.14 -1.13 -0.23
N TYR A 56 -6.42 -1.42 -0.37
CA TYR A 56 -6.96 -2.05 -1.59
C TYR A 56 -6.81 -1.15 -2.81
N SER A 57 -6.98 0.16 -2.64
CA SER A 57 -6.84 1.12 -3.74
C SER A 57 -5.38 1.28 -4.21
N SER A 58 -4.42 0.86 -3.39
CA SER A 58 -2.99 0.90 -3.70
C SER A 58 -2.51 -0.35 -4.45
N VAL A 59 -3.34 -1.40 -4.57
CA VAL A 59 -2.99 -2.63 -5.31
C VAL A 59 -2.77 -2.27 -6.77
N PRO A 60 -1.64 -2.67 -7.38
CA PRO A 60 -1.37 -2.42 -8.78
C PRO A 60 -2.44 -3.04 -9.68
N ASP A 61 -2.87 -2.31 -10.68
CA ASP A 61 -3.75 -2.86 -11.70
C ASP A 61 -2.92 -3.44 -12.84
N TYR A 62 -2.69 -4.73 -12.78
CA TYR A 62 -1.95 -5.48 -13.81
C TYR A 62 -2.76 -5.65 -15.11
N THR A 63 -4.01 -5.23 -15.15
CA THR A 63 -4.87 -5.34 -16.34
C THR A 63 -4.90 -4.07 -17.18
N ILE A 64 -4.28 -2.99 -16.72
CA ILE A 64 -4.23 -1.73 -17.46
C ILE A 64 -3.52 -1.97 -18.79
N TYR A 65 -4.26 -1.72 -19.85
CA TYR A 65 -3.87 -1.86 -21.24
C TYR A 65 -2.96 -0.70 -21.67
N THR A 66 -1.85 -0.54 -21.00
CA THR A 66 -0.82 0.43 -21.37
C THR A 66 0.46 -0.30 -21.78
N TRP A 67 1.37 0.42 -22.31
CA TRP A 67 2.66 0.02 -22.90
C TRP A 67 3.54 -0.91 -22.03
N ALA A 68 3.09 -1.26 -20.84
CA ALA A 68 3.78 -2.06 -19.85
C ALA A 68 2.82 -2.97 -19.08
N CYS A 69 2.27 -3.98 -19.73
CA CYS A 69 1.53 -5.05 -19.06
C CYS A 69 2.49 -6.15 -18.62
N ASP A 70 2.30 -6.76 -17.46
CA ASP A 70 3.12 -7.87 -16.95
C ASP A 70 3.24 -9.04 -17.93
N TRP A 71 2.16 -9.34 -18.64
CA TRP A 71 2.14 -10.44 -19.60
C TRP A 71 2.99 -10.22 -20.85
N ILE A 72 3.47 -9.00 -21.12
CA ILE A 72 4.44 -8.72 -22.17
C ILE A 72 5.90 -8.84 -21.72
N LEU A 73 6.14 -9.09 -20.45
CA LEU A 73 7.50 -9.28 -19.91
C LEU A 73 7.99 -10.73 -19.98
N GLY A 74 7.12 -11.66 -20.40
CA GLY A 74 7.50 -13.05 -20.65
C GLY A 74 8.10 -13.25 -22.05
N ASP A 75 8.85 -14.31 -22.20
CA ASP A 75 9.44 -14.74 -23.47
C ASP A 75 8.43 -15.41 -24.43
N GLU A 76 7.19 -15.62 -23.97
CA GLU A 76 6.10 -16.16 -24.79
C GLU A 76 5.53 -15.16 -25.78
N ILE A 77 5.82 -13.87 -25.61
CA ILE A 77 5.28 -12.80 -26.46
C ILE A 77 6.41 -11.95 -27.02
N LEU A 78 6.74 -12.20 -28.29
CA LEU A 78 7.60 -11.33 -29.10
C LEU A 78 6.76 -10.16 -29.63
N ASN A 79 6.83 -9.02 -29.01
CA ASN A 79 6.16 -7.83 -29.51
C ASN A 79 7.08 -7.04 -30.45
N LYS A 80 6.92 -7.27 -31.73
CA LYS A 80 7.63 -6.52 -32.79
C LYS A 80 6.88 -5.30 -33.31
N VAL A 81 5.72 -5.00 -32.78
CA VAL A 81 4.95 -3.84 -33.23
C VAL A 81 5.54 -2.60 -32.57
N GLY A 82 6.08 -1.71 -33.40
CA GLY A 82 6.81 -0.54 -32.97
C GLY A 82 6.11 0.26 -31.86
N GLY A 83 6.81 0.45 -30.77
CA GLY A 83 6.40 1.29 -29.65
C GLY A 83 6.24 0.57 -28.31
N ILE A 84 6.28 -0.75 -28.21
CA ILE A 84 6.32 -1.46 -26.93
C ILE A 84 7.75 -1.97 -26.74
N TRP A 85 8.52 -1.17 -26.10
CA TRP A 85 9.96 -1.33 -26.06
C TRP A 85 10.45 -2.02 -24.79
N VAL A 86 9.53 -2.33 -23.86
CA VAL A 86 9.86 -2.91 -22.56
C VAL A 86 10.58 -4.24 -22.72
N ASN A 87 10.02 -5.16 -23.50
CA ASN A 87 10.63 -6.46 -23.73
C ASN A 87 11.99 -6.34 -24.42
N ASP A 88 12.06 -5.50 -25.48
CA ASP A 88 13.29 -5.30 -26.24
C ASP A 88 14.42 -4.72 -25.37
N GLU A 89 14.10 -3.84 -24.44
CA GLU A 89 15.08 -3.28 -23.53
C GLU A 89 15.39 -4.21 -22.34
N MET A 90 14.41 -4.96 -21.83
CA MET A 90 14.66 -5.99 -20.82
C MET A 90 15.52 -7.12 -21.38
N ASP A 91 15.26 -7.58 -22.59
CA ASP A 91 16.06 -8.59 -23.28
C ASP A 91 17.50 -8.12 -23.52
N LYS A 92 17.71 -6.82 -23.68
CA LYS A 92 19.03 -6.18 -23.76
C LYS A 92 19.67 -5.93 -22.37
N GLY A 93 18.98 -6.21 -21.28
CA GLY A 93 19.44 -5.92 -19.92
C GLY A 93 19.36 -4.45 -19.51
N ASN A 94 18.62 -3.62 -20.25
CA ASN A 94 18.49 -2.18 -20.02
C ASN A 94 17.25 -1.83 -19.20
N SER A 95 16.81 -2.69 -18.30
CA SER A 95 15.55 -2.54 -17.56
C SER A 95 15.44 -1.23 -16.77
N TRP A 96 16.53 -0.65 -16.30
CA TRP A 96 16.56 0.64 -15.60
C TRP A 96 16.32 1.88 -16.45
N VAL A 97 16.52 1.80 -17.77
CA VAL A 97 16.23 2.93 -18.67
C VAL A 97 14.72 3.23 -18.71
N TRP A 98 13.93 2.26 -18.31
CA TRP A 98 12.46 2.30 -18.33
C TRP A 98 11.82 2.70 -17.01
N ASP A 99 12.61 2.90 -15.98
CA ASP A 99 12.11 3.34 -14.66
C ASP A 99 11.30 4.63 -14.73
N SER A 100 11.56 5.47 -15.71
CA SER A 100 10.81 6.71 -15.97
C SER A 100 9.61 6.57 -16.92
N TRP A 101 9.48 5.43 -17.63
CA TRP A 101 8.48 5.26 -18.69
C TRP A 101 7.52 4.11 -18.43
N ILE A 102 7.93 3.13 -17.63
CA ILE A 102 7.07 2.02 -17.24
C ILE A 102 6.31 2.41 -16.00
N SER A 103 5.09 2.75 -16.20
CA SER A 103 4.20 3.36 -15.22
C SER A 103 4.02 2.57 -13.93
N TRP A 104 4.14 1.25 -13.94
CA TRP A 104 3.90 0.45 -12.74
C TRP A 104 5.17 0.09 -11.94
N LEU A 105 6.35 0.02 -12.57
CA LEU A 105 7.63 -0.13 -11.86
C LEU A 105 8.24 1.21 -11.43
N SER A 106 7.85 2.32 -12.07
CA SER A 106 8.49 3.60 -11.84
C SER A 106 8.32 4.08 -10.39
N ALA A 107 9.31 4.83 -9.92
CA ALA A 107 9.24 5.58 -8.67
C ALA A 107 8.32 6.79 -8.74
N ALA A 108 7.59 6.97 -9.84
CA ALA A 108 6.70 8.09 -10.06
C ALA A 108 5.55 8.13 -9.06
N ASP A 109 5.03 9.30 -8.88
CA ASP A 109 4.14 9.74 -7.81
C ASP A 109 2.93 8.82 -7.58
N ILE A 110 2.58 8.61 -6.32
CA ILE A 110 1.46 7.79 -5.84
C ILE A 110 0.11 8.24 -6.41
N LYS A 111 0.01 9.45 -6.91
CA LYS A 111 -1.23 10.13 -7.31
C LYS A 111 -1.19 10.70 -8.71
N THR A 112 -0.69 10.00 -9.68
CA THR A 112 -0.91 10.47 -11.05
C THR A 112 -2.35 10.17 -11.44
N ASP A 113 -3.14 11.21 -11.56
CA ASP A 113 -4.47 11.17 -12.15
C ASP A 113 -4.37 10.66 -13.59
N GLY A 114 -5.04 9.58 -13.86
CA GLY A 114 -5.23 9.03 -15.20
C GLY A 114 -4.07 8.17 -15.70
N ASP A 115 -4.14 7.70 -16.79
CA ASP A 115 -3.50 6.87 -17.80
C ASP A 115 -2.19 6.11 -17.49
N THR A 116 -1.43 6.44 -16.47
CA THR A 116 -0.18 5.75 -16.15
C THR A 116 -0.27 5.15 -14.77
N GLY A 117 -0.30 3.86 -14.67
CA GLY A 117 -0.45 3.11 -13.45
C GLY A 117 0.44 3.63 -12.31
N LYS A 118 -0.07 3.50 -11.11
CA LYS A 118 0.63 3.87 -9.87
C LYS A 118 1.94 3.10 -9.79
N GLY A 119 3.07 3.79 -9.70
CA GLY A 119 4.37 3.14 -9.60
C GLY A 119 4.43 2.18 -8.40
N LEU A 120 4.82 0.93 -8.63
CA LEU A 120 4.84 -0.10 -7.58
C LEU A 120 5.73 0.29 -6.41
N TRP A 121 6.91 0.85 -6.67
CA TRP A 121 7.84 1.24 -5.61
C TRP A 121 7.22 2.21 -4.61
N SER A 122 6.73 3.35 -5.08
CA SER A 122 6.18 4.39 -4.22
C SER A 122 4.90 3.93 -3.51
N ASN A 123 4.01 3.23 -4.22
CA ASN A 123 2.77 2.71 -3.65
C ASN A 123 3.01 1.63 -2.60
N ALA A 124 3.96 0.73 -2.84
CA ALA A 124 4.28 -0.32 -1.90
C ALA A 124 4.80 0.26 -0.57
N TRP A 125 5.75 1.19 -0.62
CA TRP A 125 6.26 1.83 0.61
C TRP A 125 5.21 2.66 1.33
N TYR A 126 4.33 3.36 0.59
CA TYR A 126 3.17 4.03 1.17
C TYR A 126 2.25 3.05 1.89
N ALA A 127 1.89 1.95 1.24
CA ALA A 127 1.00 0.94 1.79
C ALA A 127 1.61 0.19 2.99
N ILE A 128 2.91 -0.15 2.93
CA ILE A 128 3.65 -0.73 4.07
C ILE A 128 3.61 0.23 5.26
N ARG A 129 3.91 1.52 5.05
CA ARG A 129 3.83 2.52 6.12
C ARG A 129 2.42 2.61 6.69
N LYS A 130 1.41 2.61 5.83
CA LYS A 130 0.00 2.68 6.25
C LYS A 130 -0.42 1.43 7.02
N ALA A 131 -0.02 0.24 6.58
CA ALA A 131 -0.27 -0.99 7.31
C ALA A 131 0.39 -0.99 8.70
N ASN A 132 1.64 -0.54 8.80
CA ASN A 132 2.33 -0.41 10.08
C ASN A 132 1.64 0.60 11.01
N LEU A 133 1.23 1.75 10.48
CA LEU A 133 0.48 2.74 11.26
C LEU A 133 -0.82 2.15 11.81
N GLY A 134 -1.54 1.36 11.01
CA GLY A 134 -2.71 0.63 11.47
C GLY A 134 -2.37 -0.37 12.58
N LEU A 135 -1.34 -1.20 12.40
CA LEU A 135 -0.90 -2.19 13.38
C LEU A 135 -0.49 -1.55 14.73
N GLU A 136 0.19 -0.41 14.70
CA GLU A 136 0.57 0.34 15.90
C GLU A 136 -0.64 0.95 16.63
N ASN A 137 -1.75 1.17 15.93
CA ASN A 137 -2.97 1.74 16.49
C ASN A 137 -4.05 0.69 16.85
N MET A 138 -3.74 -0.62 16.77
CA MET A 138 -4.71 -1.67 17.11
C MET A 138 -5.26 -1.59 18.53
N GLU A 139 -4.49 -1.08 19.49
CA GLU A 139 -4.94 -0.90 20.86
C GLU A 139 -6.01 0.22 21.00
N ASN A 140 -6.05 1.16 20.08
CA ASN A 140 -7.04 2.23 20.04
C ASN A 140 -8.42 1.75 19.54
N LEU A 141 -8.49 0.55 18.94
CA LEU A 141 -9.75 -0.04 18.46
C LEU A 141 -10.53 -0.61 19.65
N THR A 142 -11.21 0.27 20.38
CA THR A 142 -11.97 -0.06 21.61
C THR A 142 -13.43 -0.38 21.32
N ASP A 143 -14.00 0.18 20.26
CA ASP A 143 -15.38 -0.06 19.82
C ASP A 143 -15.41 -1.09 18.67
N ALA A 144 -15.04 -2.34 18.98
CA ALA A 144 -15.07 -3.45 18.03
C ALA A 144 -15.16 -4.80 18.75
N THR A 145 -15.84 -5.75 18.12
CA THR A 145 -15.85 -7.14 18.57
C THR A 145 -14.48 -7.81 18.36
N PRO A 146 -14.18 -8.93 19.04
CA PRO A 146 -12.97 -9.70 18.76
C PRO A 146 -12.83 -10.09 17.28
N GLU A 147 -13.91 -10.57 16.64
CA GLU A 147 -13.94 -10.89 15.20
C GLU A 147 -13.53 -9.68 14.33
N GLN A 148 -14.05 -8.50 14.64
CA GLN A 148 -13.72 -7.28 13.93
C GLN A 148 -12.26 -6.84 14.11
N ARG A 149 -11.71 -7.01 15.33
CA ARG A 149 -10.29 -6.76 15.62
C ARG A 149 -9.39 -7.70 14.82
N ASP A 150 -9.73 -8.99 14.81
CA ASP A 150 -8.99 -10.01 14.05
C ASP A 150 -9.01 -9.70 12.54
N ILE A 151 -10.17 -9.32 12.01
CA ILE A 151 -10.34 -8.93 10.60
C ILE A 151 -9.48 -7.71 10.25
N ILE A 152 -9.47 -6.66 11.06
CA ILE A 152 -8.64 -5.48 10.82
C ILE A 152 -7.15 -5.86 10.84
N LYS A 153 -6.71 -6.54 11.91
CA LYS A 153 -5.31 -6.96 12.05
C LYS A 153 -4.86 -7.87 10.91
N GLY A 154 -5.71 -8.84 10.55
CA GLY A 154 -5.41 -9.77 9.47
C GLY A 154 -5.25 -9.09 8.11
N GLN A 155 -6.09 -8.11 7.79
CA GLN A 155 -5.97 -7.30 6.57
C GLN A 155 -4.67 -6.49 6.56
N LEU A 156 -4.33 -5.82 7.67
CA LEU A 156 -3.11 -5.02 7.79
C LEU A 156 -1.84 -5.87 7.61
N LEU A 157 -1.78 -7.03 8.26
CA LEU A 157 -0.66 -7.99 8.11
C LEU A 157 -0.57 -8.50 6.68
N PHE A 158 -1.71 -8.88 6.09
CA PHE A 158 -1.75 -9.31 4.70
C PHE A 158 -1.17 -8.26 3.75
N PHE A 159 -1.61 -7.00 3.83
CA PHE A 159 -1.13 -5.96 2.94
C PHE A 159 0.33 -5.60 3.18
N ARG A 160 0.80 -5.60 4.43
CA ARG A 160 2.23 -5.42 4.71
C ARG A 160 3.08 -6.49 4.02
N ALA A 161 2.69 -7.73 4.17
CA ALA A 161 3.35 -8.86 3.53
C ALA A 161 3.25 -8.83 2.00
N PHE A 162 2.06 -8.56 1.47
CA PHE A 162 1.79 -8.46 0.05
C PHE A 162 2.72 -7.47 -0.64
N TYR A 163 2.84 -6.26 -0.10
CA TYR A 163 3.68 -5.24 -0.71
C TYR A 163 5.18 -5.53 -0.58
N HIS A 164 5.62 -6.14 0.52
CA HIS A 164 7.00 -6.63 0.61
C HIS A 164 7.27 -7.76 -0.39
N PHE A 165 6.30 -8.65 -0.61
CA PHE A 165 6.41 -9.70 -1.62
C PHE A 165 6.51 -9.12 -3.04
N GLU A 166 5.65 -8.18 -3.40
CA GLU A 166 5.70 -7.51 -4.70
C GLU A 166 7.05 -6.81 -4.91
N LEU A 167 7.53 -6.07 -3.91
CA LEU A 167 8.85 -5.45 -3.98
C LEU A 167 9.97 -6.48 -4.11
N MET A 168 9.96 -7.56 -3.34
CA MET A 168 10.97 -8.63 -3.41
C MET A 168 11.00 -9.29 -4.80
N THR A 169 9.85 -9.44 -5.44
CA THR A 169 9.73 -10.08 -6.76
C THR A 169 10.54 -9.33 -7.82
N TYR A 170 10.62 -8.00 -7.75
CA TYR A 170 11.30 -7.17 -8.77
C TYR A 170 12.68 -6.68 -8.34
N TRP A 171 12.91 -6.46 -7.04
CA TRP A 171 14.17 -5.89 -6.54
C TRP A 171 15.01 -6.86 -5.72
N GLY A 172 14.55 -8.08 -5.54
CA GLY A 172 15.24 -9.08 -4.71
C GLY A 172 15.08 -8.83 -3.22
N GLY A 173 15.97 -9.36 -2.40
CA GLY A 173 15.93 -9.19 -0.96
C GLY A 173 15.99 -7.73 -0.55
N MET A 174 15.32 -7.37 0.56
CA MET A 174 15.19 -5.98 0.99
C MET A 174 14.97 -5.86 2.51
N PRO A 175 15.11 -4.66 3.08
CA PRO A 175 14.73 -4.43 4.46
C PRO A 175 13.25 -4.76 4.69
N TYR A 176 12.94 -5.52 5.73
CA TYR A 176 11.55 -5.75 6.13
C TYR A 176 11.14 -4.67 7.13
N ILE A 177 10.22 -3.80 6.72
CA ILE A 177 9.79 -2.64 7.51
C ILE A 177 8.50 -3.00 8.25
N ASP A 178 8.59 -3.17 9.56
CA ASP A 178 7.51 -3.59 10.45
C ASP A 178 7.05 -2.53 11.46
N LYS A 179 7.47 -1.27 11.25
CA LYS A 179 7.03 -0.11 12.03
C LYS A 179 6.77 1.10 11.14
N ALA A 180 5.94 2.02 11.62
CA ALA A 180 5.75 3.32 10.99
C ALA A 180 6.90 4.26 11.40
N PHE A 181 7.64 4.78 10.41
CA PHE A 181 8.71 5.74 10.67
C PHE A 181 8.16 7.14 10.93
N SER A 182 8.74 7.81 11.91
CA SER A 182 8.62 9.24 12.14
C SER A 182 9.71 10.01 11.38
N SER A 183 9.56 11.32 11.30
CA SER A 183 10.60 12.20 10.72
C SER A 183 11.92 12.21 11.50
N ALA A 184 11.92 11.74 12.75
CA ALA A 184 13.10 11.65 13.61
C ALA A 184 13.84 10.30 13.50
N ASP A 185 13.22 9.30 12.88
CA ASP A 185 13.82 7.96 12.74
C ASP A 185 14.96 7.97 11.72
N LYS A 186 16.04 7.29 12.04
CA LYS A 186 17.08 6.99 11.05
C LYS A 186 16.64 5.84 10.17
N LEU A 187 16.71 6.03 8.86
CA LEU A 187 16.43 5.00 7.86
C LEU A 187 17.69 4.18 7.55
N ASP A 188 18.25 3.55 8.58
CA ASP A 188 19.46 2.73 8.47
C ASP A 188 19.07 1.26 8.73
N TYR A 189 18.41 0.67 7.73
CA TYR A 189 17.97 -0.73 7.75
C TYR A 189 18.83 -1.54 6.78
N PRO A 190 19.47 -2.61 7.25
CA PRO A 190 20.26 -3.46 6.38
C PRO A 190 19.34 -4.17 5.38
N ARG A 191 19.83 -4.35 4.17
CA ARG A 191 19.18 -5.19 3.19
C ARG A 191 19.27 -6.64 3.62
N LEU A 192 18.12 -7.32 3.68
CA LEU A 192 18.05 -8.76 3.88
C LEU A 192 18.28 -9.46 2.53
N ASN A 193 18.69 -10.72 2.53
CA ASN A 193 18.66 -11.55 1.35
C ASN A 193 17.21 -12.01 1.03
N CYS A 194 17.01 -12.64 -0.13
CA CYS A 194 15.65 -13.06 -0.54
C CYS A 194 15.01 -14.05 0.42
N HIS A 195 15.74 -15.03 0.94
CA HIS A 195 15.20 -16.01 1.90
C HIS A 195 14.79 -15.34 3.22
N GLU A 196 15.64 -14.48 3.77
CA GLU A 196 15.32 -13.73 4.99
C GLU A 196 14.08 -12.83 4.79
N THR A 197 13.98 -12.16 3.64
CA THR A 197 12.81 -11.35 3.29
C THR A 197 11.56 -12.22 3.18
N ALA A 198 11.65 -13.36 2.48
CA ALA A 198 10.55 -14.30 2.30
C ALA A 198 10.07 -14.91 3.61
N ASP A 199 10.96 -15.19 4.57
CA ASP A 199 10.60 -15.71 5.88
C ASP A 199 9.82 -14.67 6.71
N ARG A 200 10.18 -13.39 6.63
CA ARG A 200 9.44 -12.30 7.28
C ARG A 200 8.04 -12.11 6.65
N ILE A 201 7.96 -12.15 5.31
CA ILE A 201 6.69 -12.14 4.57
C ILE A 201 5.82 -13.33 5.00
N ALA A 202 6.40 -14.53 5.09
CA ALA A 202 5.68 -15.73 5.47
C ALA A 202 5.13 -15.66 6.89
N GLN A 203 5.82 -15.02 7.82
CA GLN A 203 5.33 -14.82 9.18
C GLN A 203 4.04 -14.01 9.20
N ASP A 204 4.02 -12.87 8.52
CA ASP A 204 2.83 -12.02 8.45
C ASP A 204 1.67 -12.70 7.72
N LEU A 205 1.94 -13.43 6.62
CA LEU A 205 0.90 -14.14 5.87
C LEU A 205 0.28 -15.29 6.68
N ARG A 206 1.05 -16.00 7.49
CA ARG A 206 0.53 -17.02 8.39
C ARG A 206 -0.39 -16.42 9.44
N GLU A 207 0.06 -15.37 10.12
CA GLU A 207 -0.75 -14.68 11.11
C GLU A 207 -2.01 -14.08 10.48
N ALA A 208 -1.90 -13.48 9.29
CA ALA A 208 -3.06 -13.00 8.54
C ALA A 208 -4.05 -14.12 8.22
N ALA A 209 -3.57 -15.30 7.80
CA ALA A 209 -4.42 -16.45 7.50
C ALA A 209 -5.14 -17.00 8.74
N ASP A 210 -4.53 -16.90 9.91
CA ASP A 210 -5.15 -17.32 11.17
C ASP A 210 -6.25 -16.35 11.64
N LEU A 211 -6.11 -15.08 11.33
CA LEU A 211 -7.04 -14.00 11.73
C LEU A 211 -8.17 -13.76 10.72
N LEU A 212 -7.90 -13.95 9.43
CA LEU A 212 -8.87 -13.67 8.38
C LEU A 212 -9.89 -14.81 8.20
N PRO A 213 -11.16 -14.48 7.93
CA PRO A 213 -12.16 -15.50 7.61
C PRO A 213 -11.87 -16.15 6.26
N ALA A 214 -12.19 -17.43 6.13
CA ALA A 214 -12.18 -18.11 4.84
C ALA A 214 -13.30 -17.58 3.92
N ASP A 215 -14.44 -17.25 4.49
CA ASP A 215 -15.63 -16.74 3.82
C ASP A 215 -16.22 -15.60 4.66
N TRP A 216 -16.11 -14.38 4.15
CA TRP A 216 -16.62 -13.19 4.83
C TRP A 216 -18.14 -13.24 5.07
N ASP A 217 -18.90 -13.75 4.11
CA ASP A 217 -20.37 -13.77 4.20
C ASP A 217 -20.88 -14.70 5.31
N LYS A 218 -20.03 -15.58 5.84
CA LYS A 218 -20.36 -16.45 6.98
C LYS A 218 -20.05 -15.80 8.33
N THR A 219 -19.32 -14.71 8.38
CA THR A 219 -18.99 -13.99 9.61
C THR A 219 -20.13 -13.08 10.05
N ALA A 220 -20.17 -12.70 11.33
CA ALA A 220 -21.14 -11.72 11.81
C ALA A 220 -20.93 -10.35 11.17
N THR A 221 -19.65 -9.96 11.02
CA THR A 221 -19.24 -8.69 10.38
C THR A 221 -19.59 -8.67 8.90
N GLY A 222 -19.26 -9.74 8.15
CA GLY A 222 -19.51 -9.82 6.71
C GLY A 222 -21.00 -9.84 6.34
N LYS A 223 -21.85 -10.37 7.22
CA LYS A 223 -23.31 -10.33 7.02
C LYS A 223 -23.88 -8.91 6.99
N LEU A 224 -23.21 -7.94 7.59
CA LEU A 224 -23.60 -6.53 7.52
C LEU A 224 -23.29 -5.90 6.16
N THR A 225 -22.43 -6.54 5.36
CA THR A 225 -21.94 -6.05 4.07
C THR A 225 -22.14 -7.08 2.94
N LEU A 226 -23.18 -7.92 3.04
CA LEU A 226 -23.50 -8.93 2.03
C LEU A 226 -23.53 -8.34 0.61
N GLY A 227 -22.90 -9.05 -0.34
CA GLY A 227 -22.75 -8.62 -1.73
C GLY A 227 -21.61 -7.61 -1.97
N LYS A 228 -20.88 -7.19 -0.94
CA LYS A 228 -19.72 -6.27 -1.03
C LYS A 228 -18.40 -6.91 -0.58
N ASN A 229 -18.40 -8.20 -0.24
CA ASN A 229 -17.25 -8.88 0.34
C ASN A 229 -16.40 -9.64 -0.69
N GLN A 230 -16.80 -9.72 -1.95
CA GLN A 230 -16.21 -10.58 -2.98
C GLN A 230 -14.72 -10.29 -3.25
N LEU A 231 -14.28 -9.05 -3.08
CA LEU A 231 -12.90 -8.64 -3.34
C LEU A 231 -12.09 -8.43 -2.05
N ARG A 232 -12.65 -8.79 -0.90
CA ARG A 232 -11.93 -8.68 0.37
C ARG A 232 -10.90 -9.80 0.52
N VAL A 233 -9.73 -9.45 1.04
CA VAL A 233 -8.71 -10.45 1.36
C VAL A 233 -9.24 -11.42 2.41
N SER A 234 -8.99 -12.70 2.22
CA SER A 234 -9.49 -13.79 3.04
C SER A 234 -8.35 -14.70 3.49
N LYS A 235 -8.63 -15.64 4.38
CA LYS A 235 -7.71 -16.73 4.72
C LYS A 235 -7.14 -17.40 3.47
N ILE A 236 -7.99 -17.68 2.49
CA ILE A 236 -7.57 -18.35 1.24
C ILE A 236 -6.60 -17.47 0.46
N THR A 237 -6.88 -16.16 0.39
CA THR A 237 -5.97 -15.19 -0.26
C THR A 237 -4.62 -15.16 0.43
N ALA A 238 -4.58 -15.10 1.76
CA ALA A 238 -3.34 -15.09 2.54
C ALA A 238 -2.52 -16.38 2.35
N LEU A 239 -3.17 -17.55 2.37
CA LEU A 239 -2.52 -18.83 2.11
C LEU A 239 -2.03 -18.94 0.66
N GLY A 240 -2.79 -18.44 -0.31
CA GLY A 240 -2.36 -18.37 -1.71
C GLY A 240 -1.06 -17.59 -1.88
N TYR A 241 -0.97 -16.40 -1.26
CA TYR A 241 0.26 -15.60 -1.27
C TYR A 241 1.39 -16.24 -0.45
N LEU A 242 1.09 -16.92 0.65
CA LEU A 242 2.09 -17.67 1.41
C LEU A 242 2.73 -18.78 0.57
N GLY A 243 1.91 -19.57 -0.13
CA GLY A 243 2.42 -20.60 -1.05
C GLY A 243 3.24 -20.00 -2.19
N LYS A 244 2.74 -18.90 -2.80
CA LYS A 244 3.46 -18.16 -3.86
C LYS A 244 4.81 -17.63 -3.35
N ASN A 245 4.85 -17.03 -2.15
CA ASN A 245 6.08 -16.53 -1.54
C ASN A 245 7.13 -17.63 -1.37
N TYR A 246 6.73 -18.80 -0.86
CA TYR A 246 7.66 -19.92 -0.75
C TYR A 246 8.11 -20.47 -2.10
N LEU A 247 7.21 -20.52 -3.08
CA LEU A 247 7.56 -20.96 -4.43
C LEU A 247 8.62 -20.04 -5.06
N TYR A 248 8.47 -18.73 -4.89
CA TYR A 248 9.46 -17.75 -5.34
C TYR A 248 10.78 -17.89 -4.60
N ALA A 249 10.76 -17.97 -3.26
CA ALA A 249 11.96 -18.17 -2.45
C ALA A 249 12.73 -19.45 -2.84
N GLY A 250 11.99 -20.52 -3.20
CA GLY A 250 12.57 -21.77 -3.68
C GLY A 250 13.05 -21.74 -5.11
N SER A 251 12.77 -20.70 -5.88
CA SER A 251 13.20 -20.59 -7.29
C SER A 251 14.72 -20.47 -7.41
N PRO A 252 15.32 -20.95 -8.53
CA PRO A 252 16.77 -20.85 -8.73
C PRO A 252 17.32 -19.44 -8.62
N LEU A 253 16.56 -18.43 -9.07
CA LEU A 253 16.98 -17.03 -9.04
C LEU A 253 17.11 -16.50 -7.61
N LEU A 254 16.06 -16.65 -6.77
CA LEU A 254 16.06 -16.14 -5.40
C LEU A 254 16.92 -16.99 -4.47
N ASN A 255 17.01 -18.31 -4.72
CA ASN A 255 17.93 -19.18 -4.02
C ASN A 255 19.39 -18.80 -4.31
N TYR A 256 19.72 -18.50 -5.58
CA TYR A 256 21.06 -18.04 -5.93
C TYR A 256 21.43 -16.72 -5.26
N GLU A 257 20.51 -15.77 -5.24
CA GLU A 257 20.72 -14.48 -4.56
C GLU A 257 20.99 -14.67 -3.06
N SER A 258 20.27 -15.61 -2.43
CA SER A 258 20.38 -15.85 -0.98
C SER A 258 21.56 -16.73 -0.59
N THR A 259 21.89 -17.75 -1.38
CA THR A 259 22.81 -18.83 -1.00
C THR A 259 23.96 -19.07 -1.99
N GLY A 260 23.90 -18.48 -3.19
CA GLY A 260 24.80 -18.79 -4.29
C GLY A 260 24.48 -20.11 -5.04
N ASN A 261 23.41 -20.83 -4.63
CA ASN A 261 23.01 -22.09 -5.26
C ASN A 261 22.00 -21.84 -6.39
N LYS A 262 22.32 -22.29 -7.60
CA LYS A 262 21.50 -22.11 -8.81
C LYS A 262 20.39 -23.14 -8.99
N ASN A 263 20.24 -24.10 -8.08
CA ASN A 263 19.17 -25.08 -8.12
C ASN A 263 17.95 -24.58 -7.37
N PHE A 264 16.83 -25.29 -7.51
CA PHE A 264 15.68 -25.08 -6.64
C PHE A 264 16.04 -25.41 -5.19
N ASP A 265 15.53 -24.58 -4.24
CA ASP A 265 15.58 -24.92 -2.83
C ASP A 265 14.41 -25.87 -2.51
N THR A 266 14.76 -27.11 -2.16
CA THR A 266 13.77 -28.18 -1.95
C THR A 266 12.92 -27.94 -0.70
N GLU A 267 13.45 -27.26 0.32
CA GLU A 267 12.71 -26.97 1.55
C GLU A 267 11.63 -25.91 1.33
N TYR A 268 11.96 -24.82 0.62
CA TYR A 268 10.95 -23.81 0.25
C TYR A 268 9.92 -24.36 -0.72
N CYS A 269 10.32 -25.20 -1.68
CA CYS A 269 9.37 -25.89 -2.58
C CYS A 269 8.44 -26.83 -1.81
N ARG A 270 8.95 -27.55 -0.80
CA ARG A 270 8.15 -28.41 0.07
C ARG A 270 7.14 -27.58 0.89
N LYS A 271 7.59 -26.47 1.51
CA LYS A 271 6.70 -25.55 2.24
C LYS A 271 5.59 -25.00 1.34
N ALA A 272 5.91 -24.65 0.09
CA ALA A 272 4.91 -24.18 -0.88
C ALA A 272 3.87 -25.28 -1.17
N ALA A 273 4.32 -26.50 -1.44
CA ALA A 273 3.45 -27.64 -1.71
C ALA A 273 2.53 -27.97 -0.52
N GLU A 274 3.03 -27.89 0.71
CA GLU A 274 2.23 -28.10 1.92
C GLU A 274 1.13 -27.05 2.06
N VAL A 275 1.44 -25.77 1.84
CA VAL A 275 0.43 -24.70 1.91
C VAL A 275 -0.64 -24.87 0.85
N PHE A 276 -0.27 -25.20 -0.40
CA PHE A 276 -1.25 -25.41 -1.47
C PHE A 276 -2.03 -26.72 -1.36
N GLY A 277 -1.46 -27.73 -0.71
CA GLY A 277 -2.11 -29.04 -0.51
C GLY A 277 -3.00 -29.13 0.74
N SER A 278 -2.92 -28.17 1.64
CA SER A 278 -3.69 -28.15 2.90
C SER A 278 -5.03 -27.39 2.80
N ASN A 279 -5.44 -26.97 1.62
CA ASN A 279 -6.66 -26.18 1.38
C ASN A 279 -7.78 -27.04 0.79
#